data_fe695cf19c067086196f15b3a74433bd
#
_entry.id   fe695cf19c067086196f15b3a74433bd
#
_cell.length_a   1.000
_cell.length_b   1.000
_cell.length_c   1.000
_cell.angle_alpha   90.00
_cell.angle_beta   90.00
_cell.angle_gamma   90.00
#
_symmetry.space_group_name_H-M   'P 1'
#
loop_
_entity.id
_entity.type
_entity.pdbx_description
1 polymer ?
#
loop_
_entity_poly.entity_id
_entity_poly.type
_entity_poly.pdbx_seq_one_letter_code
_entity_poly.pdbx_strand_id
1 'polypeptide(L)'
;MFNKSRIAWTISALFLVAVTSCSKDEPAEQSPSAGQIFFTSEQAGLTVKSALIDNNSDFVADAGSTLKTTLHGNETWWTATTDKTGIYSTEARTATSAGGTLGIVNDEYIADNTAASSTFTATIPMFWGVATTIHNFYAYSPYNANVPVPEPAAATIPVGVLSTQSQLVVNDFTHIGALDFLVATPIAVISPANTNQTSHTYVHLVYNHLFTILEFNIKGSGTIGGIRLTGTDLALAGAVIDIKQTTPAPGIAYTLADQGSKASAVIVNLASAAATLTARATDTKIYMVIYPGYAGPCDIEFLNGGTWKNRVSKQAPAGGFLRGQKYVVTVDAGAIS
;
A
#
# COMPACT_ATOMS: atom_id res chain seq x y z
N MET A 1 -48.71 -84.04 20.21
CA MET A 1 -47.78 -84.00 19.08
C MET A 1 -47.43 -82.51 18.89
N PHE A 2 -46.22 -82.14 19.31
CA PHE A 2 -45.80 -80.78 19.45
C PHE A 2 -45.01 -80.35 18.21
N ASN A 3 -45.49 -79.30 17.57
CA ASN A 3 -44.77 -78.67 16.43
C ASN A 3 -43.98 -77.47 16.97
N LYS A 4 -42.65 -77.52 16.83
CA LYS A 4 -41.75 -76.47 17.26
C LYS A 4 -41.45 -75.56 16.07
N SER A 5 -42.03 -74.35 16.06
CA SER A 5 -41.67 -73.30 15.11
C SER A 5 -40.36 -72.61 15.55
N ARG A 6 -39.37 -72.53 14.65
CA ARG A 6 -38.11 -71.81 14.85
C ARG A 6 -38.29 -70.40 14.34
N ILE A 7 -38.15 -69.45 15.26
CA ILE A 7 -38.09 -68.03 14.91
C ILE A 7 -36.62 -67.70 14.55
N ALA A 8 -36.42 -67.30 13.33
CA ALA A 8 -35.13 -66.78 12.86
C ALA A 8 -35.06 -65.26 13.14
N TRP A 9 -34.07 -64.87 13.91
CA TRP A 9 -33.76 -63.45 14.16
C TRP A 9 -32.80 -62.96 13.07
N THR A 10 -33.29 -62.10 12.21
CA THR A 10 -32.45 -61.35 11.28
C THR A 10 -31.91 -60.11 12.00
N ILE A 11 -30.63 -60.08 12.22
CA ILE A 11 -29.90 -58.93 12.76
C ILE A 11 -29.64 -58.00 11.55
N SER A 12 -30.38 -56.88 11.47
CA SER A 12 -30.07 -55.79 10.57
C SER A 12 -28.93 -54.97 11.16
N ALA A 13 -27.76 -55.08 10.58
CA ALA A 13 -26.65 -54.21 10.89
C ALA A 13 -26.90 -52.83 10.23
N LEU A 14 -27.23 -51.85 11.04
CA LEU A 14 -27.35 -50.44 10.61
C LEU A 14 -25.93 -49.86 10.52
N PHE A 15 -25.42 -49.70 9.29
CA PHE A 15 -24.19 -48.98 9.02
C PHE A 15 -24.42 -47.50 9.24
N LEU A 16 -23.96 -46.96 10.37
CA LEU A 16 -23.91 -45.54 10.65
C LEU A 16 -22.70 -44.98 9.91
N VAL A 17 -22.90 -44.37 8.73
CA VAL A 17 -21.89 -43.60 8.02
C VAL A 17 -21.73 -42.27 8.75
N ALA A 18 -20.70 -42.17 9.55
CA ALA A 18 -20.26 -40.90 10.09
C ALA A 18 -19.67 -40.06 8.96
N VAL A 19 -20.43 -39.17 8.38
CA VAL A 19 -19.94 -38.07 7.56
C VAL A 19 -19.19 -37.11 8.50
N THR A 20 -17.87 -37.27 8.57
CA THR A 20 -17.02 -36.21 9.10
C THR A 20 -17.08 -35.06 8.14
N SER A 21 -17.98 -34.12 8.39
CA SER A 21 -17.94 -32.79 7.81
C SER A 21 -16.64 -32.15 8.27
N CYS A 22 -15.64 -32.06 7.40
CA CYS A 22 -14.58 -31.08 7.55
C CYS A 22 -15.24 -29.71 7.46
N SER A 23 -15.61 -29.15 8.60
CA SER A 23 -15.78 -27.72 8.70
C SER A 23 -14.40 -27.12 8.42
N LYS A 24 -14.23 -26.45 7.29
CA LYS A 24 -13.20 -25.42 7.21
C LYS A 24 -13.46 -24.52 8.40
N ASP A 25 -12.51 -24.44 9.29
CA ASP A 25 -12.45 -23.36 10.27
C ASP A 25 -12.29 -22.07 9.48
N GLU A 26 -13.39 -21.49 9.03
CA GLU A 26 -13.42 -20.07 8.74
C GLU A 26 -13.06 -19.40 10.07
N PRO A 27 -12.08 -18.46 10.07
CA PRO A 27 -11.77 -17.72 11.27
C PRO A 27 -13.10 -17.15 11.77
N ALA A 28 -13.45 -17.49 13.00
CA ALA A 28 -14.70 -17.03 13.61
C ALA A 28 -14.77 -15.53 13.46
N GLU A 29 -15.73 -15.04 12.66
CA GLU A 29 -16.00 -13.61 12.58
C GLU A 29 -16.23 -13.14 14.02
N GLN A 30 -15.31 -12.35 14.51
CA GLN A 30 -15.37 -11.82 15.86
C GLN A 30 -16.62 -10.93 15.89
N SER A 31 -17.66 -11.36 16.58
CA SER A 31 -18.91 -10.60 16.69
C SER A 31 -18.56 -9.20 17.18
N PRO A 32 -18.98 -8.14 16.48
CA PRO A 32 -18.60 -6.78 16.79
C PRO A 32 -19.03 -6.40 18.20
N SER A 33 -18.11 -5.84 18.96
CA SER A 33 -18.42 -5.28 20.28
C SER A 33 -19.30 -4.05 20.13
N ALA A 34 -20.22 -3.83 21.05
CA ALA A 34 -21.07 -2.66 21.03
C ALA A 34 -20.24 -1.37 21.01
N GLY A 35 -20.55 -0.46 20.09
CA GLY A 35 -19.88 0.81 19.94
C GLY A 35 -18.54 0.78 19.19
N GLN A 36 -18.15 -0.36 18.67
CA GLN A 36 -16.93 -0.49 17.87
C GLN A 36 -17.01 0.33 16.58
N ILE A 37 -15.89 0.96 16.22
CA ILE A 37 -15.71 1.69 14.96
C ILE A 37 -15.12 0.74 13.95
N PHE A 38 -15.72 0.69 12.76
CA PHE A 38 -15.26 -0.11 11.64
C PHE A 38 -14.67 0.81 10.57
N PHE A 39 -13.62 0.36 9.90
CA PHE A 39 -12.97 1.11 8.84
C PHE A 39 -13.08 0.38 7.52
N THR A 40 -13.29 1.15 6.45
CA THR A 40 -13.14 0.73 5.07
C THR A 40 -12.16 1.65 4.38
N SER A 41 -11.53 1.16 3.33
CA SER A 41 -10.70 2.00 2.49
C SER A 41 -11.25 2.10 1.08
N GLU A 42 -11.10 3.27 0.52
CA GLU A 42 -11.06 3.50 -0.90
C GLU A 42 -9.75 4.21 -1.22
N GLN A 43 -9.22 3.95 -2.41
CA GLN A 43 -8.14 4.78 -2.91
C GLN A 43 -8.74 5.86 -3.76
N ALA A 44 -8.29 7.10 -3.54
CA ALA A 44 -8.50 8.15 -4.48
C ALA A 44 -7.99 7.65 -5.83
N GLY A 45 -8.91 7.30 -6.71
CA GLY A 45 -8.56 6.99 -8.09
C GLY A 45 -7.73 8.15 -8.59
N LEU A 46 -6.57 7.85 -9.17
CA LEU A 46 -5.80 8.85 -9.86
C LEU A 46 -6.74 9.49 -10.86
N THR A 47 -7.07 10.76 -10.64
CA THR A 47 -7.74 11.54 -11.65
C THR A 47 -6.77 11.56 -12.83
N VAL A 48 -7.09 10.75 -13.83
CA VAL A 48 -6.49 10.86 -15.15
C VAL A 48 -6.75 12.29 -15.58
N LYS A 49 -5.83 13.19 -15.28
CA LYS A 49 -5.70 14.36 -16.11
C LYS A 49 -5.39 13.76 -17.47
N SER A 50 -6.38 13.85 -18.37
CA SER A 50 -6.20 13.59 -19.79
C SER A 50 -4.76 13.93 -20.12
N ALA A 51 -3.99 12.92 -20.47
CA ALA A 51 -2.57 13.09 -20.69
C ALA A 51 -2.40 14.27 -21.65
N LEU A 52 -2.01 15.41 -21.13
CA LEU A 52 -1.29 16.35 -21.95
C LEU A 52 -0.08 15.54 -22.36
N ILE A 53 -0.13 15.01 -23.58
CA ILE A 53 1.03 14.38 -24.22
C ILE A 53 2.06 15.48 -24.19
N ASP A 54 2.90 15.46 -23.16
CA ASP A 54 4.08 16.30 -23.14
C ASP A 54 5.03 15.68 -24.16
N ASN A 55 4.91 16.16 -25.41
CA ASN A 55 5.73 15.70 -26.53
C ASN A 55 7.23 15.85 -26.27
N ASN A 56 7.60 16.45 -25.14
CA ASN A 56 8.98 16.70 -24.75
C ASN A 56 9.44 15.79 -23.58
N SER A 57 8.60 14.87 -23.09
CA SER A 57 8.94 13.91 -22.04
C SER A 57 9.17 12.52 -22.62
N ASP A 58 10.22 11.85 -22.14
CA ASP A 58 10.48 10.43 -22.41
C ASP A 58 9.66 9.50 -21.47
N PHE A 59 9.10 10.06 -20.41
CA PHE A 59 8.28 9.37 -19.44
C PHE A 59 6.81 9.60 -19.71
N VAL A 60 6.08 8.53 -19.94
CA VAL A 60 4.64 8.57 -20.21
C VAL A 60 3.88 8.24 -18.92
N ALA A 61 2.97 9.15 -18.52
CA ALA A 61 2.07 8.84 -17.43
C ALA A 61 1.18 7.63 -17.82
N ASP A 62 1.13 6.62 -16.98
CA ASP A 62 0.28 5.46 -17.20
C ASP A 62 -1.17 5.82 -16.85
N ALA A 63 -1.93 6.15 -17.89
CA ALA A 63 -3.35 6.51 -17.79
C ALA A 63 -4.18 5.27 -17.45
N GLY A 64 -4.33 4.95 -16.20
CA GLY A 64 -5.11 3.80 -15.71
C GLY A 64 -4.43 3.07 -14.56
N SER A 65 -3.30 3.59 -14.09
CA SER A 65 -2.62 3.03 -12.93
C SER A 65 -3.13 3.69 -11.65
N THR A 66 -3.88 2.95 -10.87
CA THR A 66 -4.07 3.21 -9.44
C THR A 66 -3.08 2.32 -8.70
N LEU A 67 -2.21 2.92 -7.89
CA LEU A 67 -1.11 2.19 -7.27
C LEU A 67 -1.45 1.79 -5.85
N LYS A 68 -1.31 0.52 -5.53
CA LYS A 68 -1.34 -0.09 -4.20
C LYS A 68 -0.27 -1.15 -4.06
N THR A 69 -0.18 -1.69 -2.85
CA THR A 69 0.86 -2.60 -2.38
C THR A 69 1.07 -3.86 -3.21
N THR A 70 0.09 -4.24 -4.03
CA THR A 70 0.26 -5.29 -5.05
C THR A 70 -0.39 -4.86 -6.34
N LEU A 71 0.36 -4.82 -7.45
CA LEU A 71 -0.18 -4.49 -8.76
C LEU A 71 -0.99 -5.66 -9.32
N HIS A 72 -2.27 -5.44 -9.60
CA HIS A 72 -3.10 -6.31 -10.43
C HIS A 72 -3.42 -5.56 -11.75
N GLY A 73 -2.63 -5.80 -12.77
CA GLY A 73 -2.72 -5.01 -14.00
C GLY A 73 -2.28 -3.56 -13.76
N ASN A 74 -3.21 -2.61 -13.87
CA ASN A 74 -2.97 -1.19 -13.62
C ASN A 74 -3.55 -0.69 -12.28
N GLU A 75 -3.99 -1.61 -11.42
CA GLU A 75 -4.56 -1.28 -10.11
C GLU A 75 -3.62 -1.76 -8.99
N THR A 76 -3.55 -1.00 -7.93
CA THR A 76 -2.93 -1.46 -6.70
C THR A 76 -4.00 -1.94 -5.73
N TRP A 77 -3.71 -3.04 -5.05
CA TRP A 77 -4.62 -3.70 -4.15
C TRP A 77 -4.02 -3.82 -2.76
N TRP A 78 -4.86 -3.73 -1.76
CA TRP A 78 -4.53 -4.21 -0.42
C TRP A 78 -4.27 -5.71 -0.48
N THR A 79 -3.33 -6.18 0.32
CA THR A 79 -3.09 -7.62 0.51
C THR A 79 -3.62 -8.00 1.89
N ALA A 80 -4.64 -8.86 1.91
CA ALA A 80 -5.24 -9.34 3.15
C ALA A 80 -4.19 -9.90 4.11
N THR A 81 -4.36 -9.66 5.40
CA THR A 81 -3.52 -10.12 6.50
C THR A 81 -2.06 -9.61 6.50
N THR A 82 -1.64 -8.92 5.46
CA THR A 82 -0.25 -8.43 5.29
C THR A 82 -0.17 -6.92 5.39
N ASP A 83 -1.04 -6.21 4.66
CA ASP A 83 -1.00 -4.76 4.62
C ASP A 83 -1.65 -4.16 5.85
N LYS A 84 -0.97 -3.17 6.41
CA LYS A 84 -1.32 -2.53 7.66
C LYS A 84 -1.38 -1.03 7.53
N THR A 85 -2.30 -0.44 8.28
CA THR A 85 -2.46 1.01 8.39
C THR A 85 -2.43 1.44 9.85
N GLY A 86 -1.81 2.59 10.13
CA GLY A 86 -1.87 3.24 11.43
C GLY A 86 -3.00 4.25 11.45
N ILE A 87 -3.90 4.17 12.42
CA ILE A 87 -5.05 5.06 12.56
C ILE A 87 -4.98 5.85 13.86
N TYR A 88 -5.36 7.12 13.78
CA TYR A 88 -5.39 8.09 14.89
C TYR A 88 -6.78 8.68 15.03
N SER A 89 -7.22 8.88 16.27
CA SER A 89 -8.41 9.69 16.60
C SER A 89 -8.29 10.22 18.04
N THR A 90 -8.43 11.52 18.22
CA THR A 90 -8.37 12.12 19.55
C THR A 90 -9.66 11.91 20.35
N GLU A 91 -10.76 11.61 19.67
CA GLU A 91 -12.09 11.47 20.25
C GLU A 91 -12.52 10.01 20.47
N ALA A 92 -11.89 9.05 19.78
CA ALA A 92 -12.16 7.62 19.96
C ALA A 92 -11.60 7.09 21.28
N ARG A 93 -12.07 5.91 21.70
CA ARG A 93 -11.69 5.24 22.95
C ARG A 93 -11.11 3.86 22.71
N THR A 94 -10.34 3.38 23.68
CA THR A 94 -9.77 2.03 23.68
C THR A 94 -10.74 0.95 24.16
N ALA A 95 -11.91 1.30 24.68
CA ALA A 95 -12.92 0.36 25.19
C ALA A 95 -14.34 0.93 25.11
N THR A 96 -15.34 0.02 25.12
CA THR A 96 -16.78 0.32 25.04
C THR A 96 -17.35 1.10 26.23
N SER A 97 -16.69 1.10 27.37
CA SER A 97 -17.19 1.74 28.59
C SER A 97 -16.62 3.13 28.79
N ALA A 98 -17.33 3.96 29.56
CA ALA A 98 -16.85 5.28 29.98
C ALA A 98 -15.48 5.27 30.71
N GLY A 99 -14.96 4.09 31.03
CA GLY A 99 -13.61 3.87 31.58
C GLY A 99 -12.49 3.70 30.57
N GLY A 100 -12.78 3.60 29.26
CA GLY A 100 -11.74 3.56 28.22
C GLY A 100 -11.01 4.90 28.10
N THR A 101 -9.70 4.84 27.84
CA THR A 101 -8.89 6.04 27.60
C THR A 101 -9.33 6.71 26.32
N LEU A 102 -9.52 8.04 26.36
CA LEU A 102 -9.72 8.87 25.15
C LEU A 102 -8.39 9.10 24.45
N GLY A 103 -8.45 9.20 23.16
CA GLY A 103 -7.29 9.45 22.31
C GLY A 103 -6.59 8.17 21.89
N ILE A 104 -6.74 7.87 20.63
CA ILE A 104 -6.08 6.74 19.97
C ILE A 104 -4.93 7.28 19.15
N VAL A 105 -3.77 6.68 19.34
CA VAL A 105 -2.55 7.09 18.67
C VAL A 105 -1.89 5.88 18.02
N ASN A 106 -1.81 5.91 16.69
CA ASN A 106 -1.11 4.92 15.90
C ASN A 106 -1.56 3.45 16.14
N ASP A 107 -2.86 3.22 16.20
CA ASP A 107 -3.36 1.85 16.29
C ASP A 107 -3.19 1.11 14.98
N GLU A 108 -2.71 -0.13 15.07
CA GLU A 108 -2.53 -1.03 13.93
C GLU A 108 -3.85 -1.62 13.48
N TYR A 109 -4.17 -1.42 12.22
CA TYR A 109 -5.27 -2.05 11.53
C TYR A 109 -4.76 -2.84 10.33
N ILE A 110 -5.28 -4.06 10.13
CA ILE A 110 -4.84 -5.01 9.11
C ILE A 110 -5.93 -5.13 8.06
N ALA A 111 -5.55 -5.12 6.79
CA ALA A 111 -6.48 -5.30 5.68
C ALA A 111 -7.09 -6.70 5.69
N ASP A 112 -8.41 -6.77 5.56
CA ASP A 112 -9.16 -8.04 5.56
C ASP A 112 -9.26 -8.66 4.16
N ASN A 113 -9.19 -7.83 3.11
CA ASN A 113 -9.43 -8.26 1.74
C ASN A 113 -8.23 -7.96 0.84
N THR A 114 -7.91 -8.89 -0.05
CA THR A 114 -7.00 -8.65 -1.17
C THR A 114 -7.82 -8.05 -2.32
N ALA A 115 -7.94 -6.73 -2.35
CA ALA A 115 -8.75 -5.99 -3.32
C ALA A 115 -8.39 -4.49 -3.38
N ALA A 116 -8.97 -3.79 -4.34
CA ALA A 116 -8.85 -2.33 -4.49
C ALA A 116 -9.41 -1.56 -3.30
N SER A 117 -10.41 -2.09 -2.62
CA SER A 117 -10.93 -1.60 -1.34
C SER A 117 -10.87 -2.70 -0.30
N SER A 118 -10.71 -2.37 0.96
CA SER A 118 -10.69 -3.34 2.06
C SER A 118 -11.44 -2.81 3.27
N THR A 119 -11.99 -3.72 4.05
CA THR A 119 -12.27 -3.49 5.46
C THR A 119 -10.98 -3.73 6.25
N PHE A 120 -10.96 -3.26 7.49
CA PHE A 120 -9.80 -3.42 8.36
C PHE A 120 -10.21 -3.91 9.73
N THR A 121 -9.44 -4.86 10.26
CA THR A 121 -9.55 -5.33 11.63
C THR A 121 -8.32 -4.98 12.45
N ALA A 122 -8.51 -4.81 13.76
CA ALA A 122 -7.43 -4.56 14.71
C ALA A 122 -7.50 -5.53 15.88
N THR A 123 -6.36 -5.84 16.49
CA THR A 123 -6.29 -6.61 17.72
C THR A 123 -6.97 -5.88 18.88
N ILE A 124 -6.84 -4.54 18.91
CA ILE A 124 -7.52 -3.67 19.86
C ILE A 124 -8.33 -2.66 19.06
N PRO A 125 -9.64 -2.89 18.86
CA PRO A 125 -10.45 -2.01 18.06
C PRO A 125 -10.74 -0.68 18.75
N MET A 126 -11.00 0.36 17.97
CA MET A 126 -11.48 1.65 18.45
C MET A 126 -12.98 1.62 18.73
N PHE A 127 -13.40 2.43 19.67
CA PHE A 127 -14.81 2.65 20.05
C PHE A 127 -15.18 4.11 19.99
N TRP A 128 -16.46 4.36 19.67
CA TRP A 128 -17.00 5.71 19.75
C TRP A 128 -16.85 6.29 21.17
N GLY A 129 -16.37 7.52 21.25
CA GLY A 129 -16.22 8.24 22.50
C GLY A 129 -17.56 8.84 22.97
N VAL A 130 -17.70 10.16 22.89
CA VAL A 130 -18.92 10.86 23.29
C VAL A 130 -19.94 10.81 22.14
N ALA A 131 -21.19 10.49 22.45
CA ALA A 131 -22.30 10.45 21.50
C ALA A 131 -22.54 11.82 20.85
N THR A 132 -22.96 11.81 19.58
CA THR A 132 -23.31 13.01 18.81
C THR A 132 -22.20 14.07 18.73
N THR A 133 -20.96 13.67 18.88
CA THR A 133 -19.79 14.57 18.73
C THR A 133 -19.00 14.21 17.47
N ILE A 134 -18.24 15.18 16.98
CA ILE A 134 -17.34 14.97 15.85
C ILE A 134 -16.15 14.14 16.32
N HIS A 135 -15.85 13.08 15.57
CA HIS A 135 -14.64 12.27 15.68
C HIS A 135 -13.82 12.45 14.41
N ASN A 136 -12.58 12.85 14.57
CA ASN A 136 -11.63 13.03 13.48
C ASN A 136 -10.74 11.80 13.38
N PHE A 137 -10.57 11.31 12.15
CA PHE A 137 -9.73 10.15 11.85
C PHE A 137 -8.64 10.54 10.85
N TYR A 138 -7.44 10.09 11.15
CA TYR A 138 -6.23 10.28 10.36
C TYR A 138 -5.57 8.92 10.20
N ALA A 139 -5.08 8.60 8.99
CA ALA A 139 -4.49 7.30 8.76
C ALA A 139 -3.35 7.35 7.74
N TYR A 140 -2.44 6.38 7.83
CA TYR A 140 -1.32 6.21 6.91
C TYR A 140 -0.97 4.74 6.73
N SER A 141 -0.32 4.39 5.63
CA SER A 141 0.20 3.05 5.34
C SER A 141 1.54 3.19 4.59
N PRO A 142 2.49 2.28 4.76
CA PRO A 142 2.48 1.13 5.67
C PRO A 142 2.59 1.53 7.14
N TYR A 143 1.99 0.73 8.03
CA TYR A 143 2.07 0.95 9.47
C TYR A 143 3.50 0.84 9.99
N ASN A 144 3.85 1.73 10.91
CA ASN A 144 5.15 1.71 11.57
C ASN A 144 4.96 1.78 13.10
N ALA A 145 5.23 0.69 13.79
CA ALA A 145 5.12 0.59 15.24
C ALA A 145 6.11 1.52 16.00
N ASN A 146 7.19 1.94 15.33
CA ASN A 146 8.22 2.79 15.93
C ASN A 146 7.97 4.28 15.72
N VAL A 147 6.81 4.66 15.19
CA VAL A 147 6.44 6.08 15.16
C VAL A 147 6.39 6.56 16.60
N PRO A 148 7.16 7.59 16.97
CA PRO A 148 7.06 8.18 18.31
C PRO A 148 5.60 8.53 18.55
N VAL A 149 5.05 8.06 19.68
CA VAL A 149 3.67 8.40 20.09
C VAL A 149 3.65 9.89 20.32
N PRO A 150 3.17 10.73 19.37
CA PRO A 150 3.04 12.14 19.66
C PRO A 150 1.88 12.30 20.62
N GLU A 151 1.91 13.33 21.43
CA GLU A 151 0.72 13.87 22.04
C GLU A 151 -0.42 13.86 21.01
N PRO A 152 -1.69 13.62 21.40
CA PRO A 152 -2.81 13.57 20.44
C PRO A 152 -2.91 14.80 19.52
N ALA A 153 -2.16 15.85 19.84
CA ALA A 153 -2.07 17.10 19.10
C ALA A 153 -1.22 17.00 17.81
N ALA A 154 -0.25 16.09 17.72
CA ALA A 154 0.67 16.01 16.57
C ALA A 154 0.73 14.60 16.01
N ALA A 155 0.17 14.36 14.84
CA ALA A 155 0.26 13.09 14.11
C ALA A 155 1.35 13.19 13.04
N THR A 156 2.61 13.31 13.47
CA THR A 156 3.77 13.40 12.58
C THR A 156 4.35 12.02 12.33
N ILE A 157 4.45 11.63 11.07
CA ILE A 157 4.92 10.31 10.64
C ILE A 157 6.23 10.46 9.88
N PRO A 158 7.28 9.69 10.22
CA PRO A 158 8.47 9.62 9.40
C PRO A 158 8.15 9.10 8.01
N VAL A 159 8.61 9.80 6.99
CA VAL A 159 8.44 9.42 5.58
C VAL A 159 9.76 9.53 4.85
N GLY A 160 9.91 8.75 3.78
CA GLY A 160 11.10 8.83 2.96
C GLY A 160 11.05 7.96 1.73
N VAL A 161 11.91 8.29 0.78
CA VAL A 161 12.20 7.48 -0.40
C VAL A 161 13.65 7.03 -0.30
N LEU A 162 13.86 5.73 -0.22
CA LEU A 162 15.19 5.15 -0.12
C LEU A 162 16.01 5.45 -1.39
N SER A 163 17.22 5.94 -1.23
CA SER A 163 18.18 6.12 -2.34
C SER A 163 18.71 4.77 -2.88
N THR A 164 18.55 3.69 -2.12
CA THR A 164 18.86 2.33 -2.57
C THR A 164 17.66 1.43 -2.26
N GLN A 165 17.11 0.84 -3.31
CA GLN A 165 15.96 -0.04 -3.29
C GLN A 165 16.38 -1.42 -3.80
N SER A 166 15.61 -2.46 -3.50
CA SER A 166 15.89 -3.83 -3.95
C SER A 166 14.64 -4.43 -4.59
N GLN A 167 14.80 -4.89 -5.82
CA GLN A 167 13.79 -5.70 -6.51
C GLN A 167 14.32 -7.14 -6.58
N LEU A 168 13.55 -8.09 -6.04
CA LEU A 168 14.03 -9.48 -5.94
C LEU A 168 14.16 -10.13 -7.32
N VAL A 169 13.17 -9.95 -8.16
CA VAL A 169 13.08 -10.53 -9.52
C VAL A 169 12.62 -9.45 -10.48
N VAL A 170 13.16 -9.44 -11.69
CA VAL A 170 12.66 -8.57 -12.78
C VAL A 170 11.19 -8.87 -13.07
N ASN A 171 10.45 -7.87 -13.50
CA ASN A 171 9.01 -7.94 -13.76
C ASN A 171 8.15 -8.14 -12.49
N ASP A 172 8.77 -8.17 -11.29
CA ASP A 172 8.09 -8.25 -10.02
C ASP A 172 8.15 -6.86 -9.33
N PHE A 173 7.01 -6.39 -8.89
CA PHE A 173 6.84 -5.07 -8.26
C PHE A 173 6.45 -5.17 -6.78
N THR A 174 6.47 -6.36 -6.18
CA THR A 174 6.04 -6.56 -4.77
C THR A 174 6.81 -5.70 -3.77
N HIS A 175 8.07 -5.36 -4.06
CA HIS A 175 8.87 -4.46 -3.24
C HIS A 175 8.31 -3.03 -3.17
N ILE A 176 7.50 -2.60 -4.14
CA ILE A 176 6.90 -1.25 -4.18
C ILE A 176 5.97 -1.03 -2.98
N GLY A 177 5.22 -2.04 -2.56
CA GLY A 177 4.31 -1.93 -1.43
C GLY A 177 4.97 -1.48 -0.11
N ALA A 178 6.22 -1.87 0.11
CA ALA A 178 6.98 -1.44 1.28
C ALA A 178 7.59 -0.03 1.13
N LEU A 179 7.62 0.52 -0.08
CA LEU A 179 8.23 1.82 -0.41
C LEU A 179 7.19 2.89 -0.70
N ASP A 180 5.98 2.48 -1.07
CA ASP A 180 4.89 3.38 -1.44
C ASP A 180 4.12 3.81 -0.19
N PHE A 181 4.29 5.08 0.17
CA PHE A 181 3.69 5.64 1.35
C PHE A 181 2.34 6.29 1.03
N LEU A 182 1.31 5.86 1.76
CA LEU A 182 -0.07 6.31 1.62
C LEU A 182 -0.50 7.15 2.81
N VAL A 183 -1.25 8.21 2.58
CA VAL A 183 -1.90 8.99 3.65
C VAL A 183 -3.38 9.16 3.32
N ALA A 184 -4.24 8.86 4.29
CA ALA A 184 -5.66 9.09 4.14
C ALA A 184 -5.99 10.58 4.21
N THR A 185 -6.95 11.01 3.41
CA THR A 185 -7.58 12.33 3.60
C THR A 185 -8.24 12.34 4.97
N PRO A 186 -7.94 13.33 5.84
CA PRO A 186 -8.59 13.44 7.12
C PRO A 186 -10.11 13.44 6.99
N ILE A 187 -10.80 12.66 7.82
CA ILE A 187 -12.25 12.56 7.80
C ILE A 187 -12.82 12.87 9.17
N ALA A 188 -13.89 13.64 9.19
CA ALA A 188 -14.67 13.96 10.39
C ALA A 188 -16.04 13.26 10.30
N VAL A 189 -16.37 12.49 11.32
CA VAL A 189 -17.63 11.73 11.39
C VAL A 189 -18.34 12.06 12.69
N ILE A 190 -19.65 12.32 12.64
CA ILE A 190 -20.44 12.48 13.85
C ILE A 190 -20.76 11.10 14.42
N SER A 191 -20.37 10.86 15.67
CA SER A 191 -20.65 9.60 16.35
C SER A 191 -22.15 9.37 16.50
N PRO A 192 -22.62 8.12 16.49
CA PRO A 192 -24.05 7.81 16.65
C PRO A 192 -24.58 8.30 18.00
N ALA A 193 -25.89 8.59 18.05
CA ALA A 193 -26.58 9.00 19.30
C ALA A 193 -26.50 7.92 20.39
N ASN A 194 -26.43 6.66 20.00
CA ASN A 194 -26.17 5.55 20.90
C ASN A 194 -24.79 4.95 20.57
N THR A 195 -23.78 5.29 21.33
CA THR A 195 -22.41 4.79 21.17
C THR A 195 -22.22 3.34 21.62
N ASN A 196 -23.26 2.70 22.14
CA ASN A 196 -23.25 1.29 22.54
C ASN A 196 -24.04 0.40 21.56
N GLN A 197 -24.47 0.92 20.42
CA GLN A 197 -25.18 0.10 19.43
C GLN A 197 -24.23 -0.85 18.69
N THR A 198 -24.77 -1.99 18.28
CA THR A 198 -24.04 -3.00 17.51
C THR A 198 -24.13 -2.78 15.99
N SER A 199 -24.77 -1.70 15.53
CA SER A 199 -24.84 -1.41 14.11
C SER A 199 -23.49 -0.96 13.58
N HIS A 200 -23.08 -1.53 12.45
CA HIS A 200 -21.83 -1.22 11.79
C HIS A 200 -21.92 0.16 11.13
N THR A 201 -21.29 1.16 11.74
CA THR A 201 -21.02 2.44 11.06
C THR A 201 -19.58 2.40 10.60
N TYR A 202 -19.37 2.36 9.29
CA TYR A 202 -18.04 2.36 8.72
C TYR A 202 -17.54 3.79 8.55
N VAL A 203 -16.29 4.01 8.98
CA VAL A 203 -15.50 5.20 8.62
C VAL A 203 -14.76 4.89 7.34
N HIS A 204 -15.04 5.65 6.30
CA HIS A 204 -14.47 5.44 4.98
C HIS A 204 -13.20 6.27 4.78
N LEU A 205 -12.06 5.61 4.68
CA LEU A 205 -10.75 6.23 4.54
C LEU A 205 -10.33 6.27 3.06
N VAL A 206 -10.02 7.46 2.56
CA VAL A 206 -9.55 7.69 1.18
C VAL A 206 -8.05 7.93 1.20
N TYR A 207 -7.27 6.96 0.73
CA TYR A 207 -5.81 7.01 0.75
C TYR A 207 -5.23 7.64 -0.51
N ASN A 208 -4.19 8.44 -0.34
CA ASN A 208 -3.43 9.10 -1.40
C ASN A 208 -1.96 8.71 -1.33
N HIS A 209 -1.36 8.37 -2.46
CA HIS A 209 0.07 8.10 -2.54
C HIS A 209 0.90 9.37 -2.36
N LEU A 210 1.99 9.30 -1.62
CA LEU A 210 2.90 10.44 -1.41
C LEU A 210 3.99 10.54 -2.47
N PHE A 211 4.36 9.43 -3.08
CA PHE A 211 5.52 9.34 -3.96
C PHE A 211 5.13 9.03 -5.40
N THR A 212 6.11 8.99 -6.27
CA THR A 212 5.98 8.64 -7.68
C THR A 212 6.60 7.29 -7.93
N ILE A 213 5.97 6.48 -8.79
CA ILE A 213 6.52 5.20 -9.23
C ILE A 213 6.98 5.31 -10.66
N LEU A 214 8.15 4.77 -10.95
CA LEU A 214 8.68 4.63 -12.30
C LEU A 214 8.72 3.15 -12.68
N GLU A 215 8.27 2.83 -13.88
CA GLU A 215 8.44 1.54 -14.54
C GLU A 215 9.41 1.73 -15.71
N PHE A 216 10.55 1.06 -15.64
CA PHE A 216 11.54 1.04 -16.71
C PHE A 216 11.35 -0.22 -17.54
N ASN A 217 11.01 -0.07 -18.81
CA ASN A 217 10.97 -1.13 -19.81
C ASN A 217 12.32 -1.16 -20.52
N ILE A 218 13.22 -2.07 -20.11
CA ILE A 218 14.61 -2.08 -20.52
C ILE A 218 14.81 -3.09 -21.64
N LYS A 219 15.39 -2.62 -22.75
CA LYS A 219 15.82 -3.41 -23.92
C LYS A 219 17.33 -3.37 -24.03
N GLY A 220 17.92 -4.33 -24.74
CA GLY A 220 19.36 -4.38 -24.97
C GLY A 220 19.89 -5.78 -24.99
N SER A 221 21.20 -5.92 -24.80
CA SER A 221 21.85 -7.23 -24.67
C SER A 221 22.89 -7.19 -23.56
N GLY A 222 23.14 -8.35 -22.93
CA GLY A 222 24.05 -8.49 -21.79
C GLY A 222 23.29 -8.68 -20.48
N THR A 223 23.97 -8.48 -19.36
CA THR A 223 23.44 -8.77 -18.03
C THR A 223 23.52 -7.54 -17.15
N ILE A 224 22.45 -7.25 -16.39
CA ILE A 224 22.40 -6.15 -15.43
C ILE A 224 22.11 -6.64 -14.02
N GLY A 225 22.80 -6.10 -13.03
CA GLY A 225 22.56 -6.33 -11.61
C GLY A 225 21.71 -5.23 -10.95
N GLY A 226 21.35 -4.19 -11.70
CA GLY A 226 20.55 -3.07 -11.22
C GLY A 226 20.55 -1.88 -12.17
N ILE A 227 19.80 -0.85 -11.80
CA ILE A 227 19.76 0.43 -12.50
C ILE A 227 19.98 1.58 -11.51
N ARG A 228 20.50 2.69 -12.00
CA ARG A 228 20.60 3.95 -11.29
C ARG A 228 19.94 5.04 -12.11
N LEU A 229 19.04 5.78 -11.48
CA LEU A 229 18.49 7.02 -12.01
C LEU A 229 19.18 8.19 -11.30
N THR A 230 19.71 9.13 -12.06
CA THR A 230 20.35 10.35 -11.55
C THR A 230 19.60 11.59 -12.04
N GLY A 231 19.31 12.49 -11.12
CA GLY A 231 18.61 13.78 -11.34
C GLY A 231 18.82 14.67 -10.13
N THR A 232 17.87 15.53 -9.82
CA THR A 232 17.90 16.37 -8.60
C THR A 232 16.76 15.97 -7.68
N ASP A 233 17.07 15.82 -6.37
CA ASP A 233 16.04 15.59 -5.34
C ASP A 233 15.15 14.35 -5.58
N LEU A 234 15.73 13.24 -6.04
CA LEU A 234 14.98 12.01 -6.37
C LEU A 234 14.72 11.11 -5.16
N ALA A 235 15.50 11.20 -4.11
CA ALA A 235 15.32 10.47 -2.86
C ALA A 235 15.15 11.43 -1.68
N LEU A 236 14.57 10.93 -0.59
CA LEU A 236 14.26 11.72 0.59
C LEU A 236 14.48 10.87 1.84
N ALA A 237 15.28 11.36 2.78
CA ALA A 237 15.56 10.69 4.04
C ALA A 237 15.33 11.63 5.23
N GLY A 238 14.78 11.08 6.33
CA GLY A 238 14.61 11.81 7.58
C GLY A 238 13.53 12.90 7.55
N ALA A 239 12.63 12.85 6.57
CA ALA A 239 11.49 13.76 6.53
C ALA A 239 10.37 13.29 7.46
N VAL A 240 9.51 14.19 7.87
CA VAL A 240 8.28 13.90 8.60
C VAL A 240 7.09 14.61 7.95
N ILE A 241 5.93 13.98 7.99
CA ILE A 241 4.68 14.54 7.50
C ILE A 241 3.67 14.63 8.63
N ASP A 242 2.91 15.72 8.70
CA ASP A 242 1.74 15.81 9.56
C ASP A 242 0.50 15.30 8.81
N ILE A 243 -0.03 14.15 9.23
CA ILE A 243 -1.20 13.53 8.59
C ILE A 243 -2.53 14.19 8.97
N LYS A 244 -2.53 15.16 9.88
CA LYS A 244 -3.71 15.99 10.21
C LYS A 244 -3.96 17.11 9.22
N GLN A 245 -3.08 17.31 8.26
CA GLN A 245 -3.26 18.37 7.27
C GLN A 245 -4.57 18.21 6.52
N THR A 246 -5.40 19.24 6.57
CA THR A 246 -6.78 19.22 6.05
C THR A 246 -6.88 19.32 4.54
N THR A 247 -5.78 19.43 3.81
CA THR A 247 -5.76 19.59 2.35
C THR A 247 -4.86 18.60 1.62
N PRO A 248 -5.03 17.29 1.78
CA PRO A 248 -4.53 16.37 0.80
C PRO A 248 -5.58 16.15 -0.30
N ALA A 249 -5.76 17.10 -1.20
CA ALA A 249 -6.48 16.80 -2.42
C ALA A 249 -5.56 16.02 -3.37
N PRO A 250 -6.07 15.14 -4.23
CA PRO A 250 -5.29 14.50 -5.27
C PRO A 250 -4.48 15.53 -6.05
N GLY A 251 -3.16 15.37 -6.11
CA GLY A 251 -2.26 16.32 -6.79
C GLY A 251 -1.77 17.50 -5.95
N ILE A 252 -2.22 17.69 -4.72
CA ILE A 252 -1.65 18.69 -3.79
C ILE A 252 -0.52 18.05 -2.99
N ALA A 253 0.64 18.71 -2.96
CA ALA A 253 1.76 18.27 -2.14
C ALA A 253 1.40 18.42 -0.65
N TYR A 254 1.56 17.33 0.13
CA TYR A 254 1.64 17.46 1.58
C TYR A 254 2.84 18.35 1.89
N THR A 255 2.67 19.31 2.77
CA THR A 255 3.81 20.04 3.30
C THR A 255 4.52 19.13 4.29
N LEU A 256 5.77 18.83 4.05
CA LEU A 256 6.59 18.12 5.03
C LEU A 256 6.79 19.04 6.23
N ALA A 257 6.52 18.55 7.41
CA ALA A 257 6.77 19.29 8.65
C ALA A 257 8.29 19.47 8.88
N ASP A 258 9.07 18.46 8.52
CA ASP A 258 10.51 18.51 8.34
C ASP A 258 10.86 17.94 6.97
N GLN A 259 11.67 18.67 6.19
CA GLN A 259 11.97 18.31 4.81
C GLN A 259 13.07 17.24 4.67
N GLY A 260 13.75 16.88 5.77
CA GLY A 260 14.83 15.90 5.73
C GLY A 260 15.95 16.22 4.74
N SER A 261 16.70 15.20 4.36
CA SER A 261 17.78 15.28 3.38
C SER A 261 17.36 14.68 2.05
N LYS A 262 17.70 15.36 0.94
CA LYS A 262 17.42 14.88 -0.42
C LYS A 262 18.68 14.34 -1.08
N ALA A 263 18.52 13.34 -1.95
CA ALA A 263 19.59 12.79 -2.75
C ALA A 263 19.26 12.83 -4.24
N SER A 264 20.29 13.02 -5.05
CA SER A 264 20.18 13.18 -6.49
C SER A 264 20.19 11.87 -7.28
N ALA A 265 20.26 10.74 -6.61
CA ALA A 265 20.23 9.44 -7.27
C ALA A 265 19.39 8.43 -6.50
N VAL A 266 18.71 7.55 -7.25
CA VAL A 266 18.06 6.35 -6.73
C VAL A 266 18.58 5.13 -7.48
N ILE A 267 18.92 4.09 -6.74
CA ILE A 267 19.44 2.82 -7.24
C ILE A 267 18.40 1.73 -6.94
N VAL A 268 18.13 0.88 -7.93
CA VAL A 268 17.44 -0.39 -7.71
C VAL A 268 18.41 -1.53 -8.00
N ASN A 269 18.73 -2.31 -6.96
CA ASN A 269 19.51 -3.53 -7.08
C ASN A 269 18.61 -4.73 -7.35
N LEU A 270 19.02 -5.60 -8.27
CA LEU A 270 18.37 -6.89 -8.50
C LEU A 270 18.96 -7.91 -7.53
N ALA A 271 18.21 -8.26 -6.48
CA ALA A 271 18.77 -8.94 -5.32
C ALA A 271 19.03 -10.45 -5.52
N SER A 272 18.34 -11.13 -6.45
CA SER A 272 18.41 -12.59 -6.56
C SER A 272 19.20 -13.12 -7.75
N ALA A 273 19.27 -12.38 -8.83
CA ALA A 273 20.12 -12.69 -10.00
C ALA A 273 20.18 -11.48 -10.92
N ALA A 274 21.36 -11.29 -11.53
CA ALA A 274 21.48 -10.35 -12.62
C ALA A 274 20.50 -10.70 -13.75
N ALA A 275 19.80 -9.70 -14.26
CA ALA A 275 18.86 -9.91 -15.35
C ALA A 275 19.59 -9.97 -16.69
N THR A 276 19.29 -10.97 -17.49
CA THR A 276 19.75 -11.04 -18.88
C THR A 276 18.80 -10.22 -19.75
N LEU A 277 19.32 -9.18 -20.38
CA LEU A 277 18.58 -8.38 -21.33
C LEU A 277 18.46 -9.11 -22.66
N THR A 278 17.28 -9.06 -23.25
CA THR A 278 17.04 -9.58 -24.60
C THR A 278 16.63 -8.42 -25.52
N ALA A 279 17.22 -8.40 -26.71
CA ALA A 279 16.94 -7.38 -27.74
C ALA A 279 15.51 -7.48 -28.33
N ARG A 280 14.73 -8.50 -27.93
CA ARG A 280 13.42 -8.82 -28.54
C ARG A 280 12.33 -9.07 -27.50
N ALA A 281 11.21 -8.41 -27.73
CA ALA A 281 9.82 -8.74 -27.42
C ALA A 281 9.35 -8.76 -25.96
N THR A 282 10.12 -9.06 -24.96
CA THR A 282 9.74 -8.95 -23.56
C THR A 282 10.65 -7.96 -22.86
N ASP A 283 10.14 -6.79 -22.60
CA ASP A 283 10.88 -5.77 -21.84
C ASP A 283 11.20 -6.30 -20.44
N THR A 284 12.45 -6.14 -20.04
CA THR A 284 12.82 -6.35 -18.64
C THR A 284 12.31 -5.17 -17.84
N LYS A 285 11.34 -5.42 -16.95
CA LYS A 285 10.74 -4.36 -16.13
C LYS A 285 11.44 -4.23 -14.80
N ILE A 286 11.84 -3.00 -14.49
CA ILE A 286 12.35 -2.61 -13.17
C ILE A 286 11.50 -1.46 -12.65
N TYR A 287 11.14 -1.53 -11.36
CA TYR A 287 10.29 -0.55 -10.71
C TYR A 287 11.08 0.23 -9.66
N MET A 288 10.80 1.51 -9.55
CA MET A 288 11.50 2.43 -8.65
C MET A 288 10.50 3.43 -8.05
N VAL A 289 10.60 3.69 -6.77
CA VAL A 289 9.89 4.80 -6.10
C VAL A 289 10.82 6.00 -6.04
N ILE A 290 10.32 7.18 -6.41
CA ILE A 290 11.08 8.44 -6.33
C ILE A 290 10.29 9.52 -5.60
N TYR A 291 11.02 10.51 -5.06
CA TYR A 291 10.43 11.72 -4.55
C TYR A 291 9.90 12.58 -5.71
N PRO A 292 8.65 13.10 -5.62
CA PRO A 292 8.02 13.82 -6.72
C PRO A 292 8.60 15.23 -6.92
N GLY A 293 8.31 15.83 -8.08
CA GLY A 293 8.56 17.24 -8.39
C GLY A 293 9.73 17.49 -9.36
N TYR A 294 10.62 16.51 -9.57
CA TYR A 294 11.73 16.69 -10.49
C TYR A 294 11.26 16.76 -11.96
N ALA A 295 11.69 17.81 -12.69
CA ALA A 295 11.27 18.10 -14.06
C ALA A 295 12.44 18.21 -15.07
N GLY A 296 13.66 17.95 -14.65
CA GLY A 296 14.87 18.10 -15.46
C GLY A 296 15.26 16.86 -16.27
N PRO A 297 16.36 16.94 -17.00
CA PRO A 297 16.96 15.77 -17.64
C PRO A 297 17.50 14.81 -16.58
N CYS A 298 17.31 13.51 -16.79
CA CYS A 298 17.82 12.48 -15.91
C CYS A 298 18.60 11.43 -16.68
N ASP A 299 19.55 10.81 -16.02
CA ASP A 299 20.41 9.80 -16.60
C ASP A 299 20.13 8.44 -15.96
N ILE A 300 20.05 7.43 -16.82
CA ILE A 300 19.84 6.03 -16.43
C ILE A 300 21.10 5.26 -16.78
N GLU A 301 21.66 4.56 -15.80
CA GLU A 301 22.85 3.73 -15.93
C GLU A 301 22.57 2.32 -15.43
N PHE A 302 23.31 1.36 -15.97
CA PHE A 302 23.10 -0.07 -15.71
C PHE A 302 24.29 -0.66 -14.95
N LEU A 303 24.03 -1.42 -13.90
CA LEU A 303 25.05 -2.09 -13.12
C LEU A 303 25.44 -3.42 -13.80
N ASN A 304 26.69 -3.58 -14.21
CA ASN A 304 27.24 -4.84 -14.72
C ASN A 304 28.61 -5.10 -14.06
N GLY A 305 28.79 -6.28 -13.46
CA GLY A 305 30.04 -6.67 -12.83
C GLY A 305 30.55 -5.67 -11.76
N GLY A 306 29.65 -5.00 -11.06
CA GLY A 306 29.99 -3.99 -10.05
C GLY A 306 30.30 -2.60 -10.62
N THR A 307 30.17 -2.38 -11.93
CA THR A 307 30.48 -1.12 -12.61
C THR A 307 29.21 -0.55 -13.27
N TRP A 308 29.00 0.76 -13.15
CA TRP A 308 27.93 1.47 -13.87
C TRP A 308 28.34 1.72 -15.32
N LYS A 309 27.47 1.33 -16.24
CA LYS A 309 27.71 1.36 -17.68
C LYS A 309 26.54 1.93 -18.45
N ASN A 310 26.78 2.29 -19.73
CA ASN A 310 25.80 2.66 -20.73
C ASN A 310 24.79 3.71 -20.22
N ARG A 311 25.25 4.94 -20.08
CA ARG A 311 24.41 6.08 -19.68
C ARG A 311 23.43 6.43 -20.79
N VAL A 312 22.13 6.45 -20.45
CA VAL A 312 21.04 6.88 -21.32
C VAL A 312 20.36 8.07 -20.68
N SER A 313 20.37 9.22 -21.36
CA SER A 313 19.70 10.43 -20.90
C SER A 313 18.22 10.42 -21.33
N LYS A 314 17.34 10.82 -20.41
CA LYS A 314 15.90 10.92 -20.61
C LYS A 314 15.39 12.25 -20.06
N GLN A 315 14.33 12.78 -20.63
CA GLN A 315 13.69 14.00 -20.16
C GLN A 315 12.49 13.66 -19.29
N ALA A 316 12.48 14.14 -18.04
CA ALA A 316 11.32 14.06 -17.15
C ALA A 316 10.17 14.95 -17.66
N PRO A 317 8.92 14.71 -17.22
CA PRO A 317 7.79 15.58 -17.57
C PRO A 317 8.06 17.06 -17.23
N ALA A 318 7.65 17.99 -18.08
CA ALA A 318 7.86 19.43 -17.87
C ALA A 318 7.24 19.94 -16.56
N GLY A 319 6.11 19.36 -16.15
CA GLY A 319 5.47 19.61 -14.85
C GLY A 319 6.08 18.85 -13.68
N GLY A 320 7.17 18.13 -13.90
CA GLY A 320 7.78 17.21 -12.93
C GLY A 320 7.05 15.89 -12.77
N PHE A 321 7.71 14.95 -12.13
CA PHE A 321 7.07 13.71 -11.69
C PHE A 321 6.04 14.02 -10.62
N LEU A 322 4.78 13.70 -10.88
CA LEU A 322 3.69 14.02 -9.99
C LEU A 322 3.51 12.92 -8.94
N ARG A 323 3.16 13.33 -7.73
CA ARG A 323 2.79 12.45 -6.64
C ARG A 323 1.61 11.55 -7.03
N GLY A 324 1.66 10.30 -6.59
CA GLY A 324 0.61 9.32 -6.83
C GLY A 324 0.47 8.92 -8.30
N GLN A 325 1.46 9.21 -9.14
CA GLN A 325 1.47 8.80 -10.54
C GLN A 325 2.49 7.69 -10.76
N LYS A 326 2.15 6.79 -11.68
CA LYS A 326 3.11 5.86 -12.28
C LYS A 326 3.50 6.38 -13.67
N TYR A 327 4.78 6.42 -13.93
CA TYR A 327 5.33 6.75 -15.25
C TYR A 327 6.06 5.55 -15.83
N VAL A 328 5.89 5.35 -17.11
CA VAL A 328 6.56 4.30 -17.88
C VAL A 328 7.58 4.93 -18.82
N VAL A 329 8.77 4.37 -18.86
CA VAL A 329 9.82 4.77 -19.79
C VAL A 329 10.45 3.55 -20.45
N THR A 330 10.59 3.60 -21.77
CA THR A 330 11.36 2.58 -22.52
C THR A 330 12.80 3.04 -22.66
N VAL A 331 13.72 2.18 -22.26
CA VAL A 331 15.16 2.45 -22.29
C VAL A 331 15.88 1.39 -23.09
N ASP A 332 16.58 1.82 -24.13
CA ASP A 332 17.50 0.94 -24.85
C ASP A 332 18.90 1.05 -24.20
N ALA A 333 19.27 0.01 -23.49
CA ALA A 333 20.55 -0.07 -22.82
C ALA A 333 21.71 -0.40 -23.79
N GLY A 334 21.42 -0.74 -25.05
CA GLY A 334 22.41 -1.21 -26.00
C GLY A 334 23.07 -2.53 -25.58
N ALA A 335 24.32 -2.72 -25.96
CA ALA A 335 25.12 -3.86 -25.53
C ALA A 335 25.84 -3.53 -24.22
N ILE A 336 25.58 -4.27 -23.17
CA ILE A 336 26.22 -4.15 -21.88
C ILE A 336 27.26 -5.28 -21.73
N SER A 337 28.54 -4.92 -21.79
CA SER A 337 29.66 -5.87 -21.75
C SER A 337 30.56 -5.62 -20.54
#